data_e00c8cd26f6202634516280dedffef95
#
_entry.id   e00c8cd26f6202634516280dedffef95
#
_cell.length_a   1.000
_cell.length_b   1.000
_cell.length_c   1.000
_cell.angle_alpha   90.00
_cell.angle_beta   90.00
_cell.angle_gamma   90.00
#
_symmetry.space_group_name_H-M   'P 1'
#
loop_
_entity.id
_entity.type
_entity.pdbx_description
1 polymer ?
#
loop_
_entity_poly.entity_id
_entity_poly.type
_entity_poly.pdbx_seq_one_letter_code
_entity_poly.pdbx_strand_id
1 'polypeptide(L)'
;MPDKIEMAKAYVQIVPSADGIRAALTDVFDEETDGLGAKVGQSIGAKLVGTIKKVLAAAGIGKIIKESLDMGGALQQSIGGIETLFKDSADTVKQYAAQAYQTVGLSANDYMEQTTSFAASLLSSVSEDTNAAAQLANMAMVDMADNANKMGTDMQDIQNAYQGFAKQNYTMLDNLKLGYGGTQTEMQRLLTDAEKISGVHYDLGNLADMYSAIHVIQQEMDIT
;
A
#
# COMPACT_ATOMS: atom_id res chain seq x y z
N MET A 1 35.52 -30.43 -4.42
CA MET A 1 34.17 -29.86 -4.66
C MET A 1 33.58 -29.56 -3.29
N PRO A 2 33.37 -28.31 -2.90
CA PRO A 2 32.77 -28.03 -1.59
C PRO A 2 31.27 -28.19 -1.66
N ASP A 3 30.71 -28.89 -0.67
CA ASP A 3 29.30 -29.16 -0.48
C ASP A 3 28.45 -27.90 -0.37
N LYS A 4 27.33 -27.89 -1.09
CA LYS A 4 26.28 -26.88 -0.94
C LYS A 4 25.62 -27.07 0.43
N ILE A 5 25.81 -26.11 1.33
CA ILE A 5 25.03 -26.01 2.56
C ILE A 5 23.66 -25.50 2.17
N GLU A 6 22.68 -26.39 2.07
CA GLU A 6 21.28 -26.00 2.02
C GLU A 6 20.87 -25.49 3.40
N MET A 7 20.67 -24.17 3.53
CA MET A 7 20.01 -23.62 4.72
C MET A 7 18.52 -23.98 4.66
N ALA A 8 18.13 -24.95 5.47
CA ALA A 8 16.73 -25.28 5.68
C ALA A 8 15.96 -24.06 6.20
N LYS A 9 14.97 -23.60 5.47
CA LYS A 9 14.01 -22.61 5.95
C LYS A 9 13.07 -23.32 6.93
N ALA A 10 13.29 -23.13 8.23
CA ALA A 10 12.37 -23.56 9.25
C ALA A 10 11.21 -22.55 9.31
N TYR A 11 10.02 -22.96 8.90
CA TYR A 11 8.79 -22.23 9.17
C TYR A 11 8.30 -22.61 10.56
N VAL A 12 8.28 -21.66 11.48
CA VAL A 12 7.59 -21.84 12.77
C VAL A 12 6.13 -21.45 12.55
N GLN A 13 5.25 -22.46 12.41
CA GLN A 13 3.82 -22.24 12.42
C GLN A 13 3.38 -22.04 13.87
N ILE A 14 3.15 -20.79 14.28
CA ILE A 14 2.56 -20.48 15.59
C ILE A 14 1.05 -20.72 15.45
N VAL A 15 0.56 -21.87 15.87
CA VAL A 15 -0.87 -22.14 16.04
C VAL A 15 -1.23 -21.72 17.46
N PRO A 16 -1.97 -20.61 17.66
CA PRO A 16 -2.43 -20.26 19.01
C PRO A 16 -3.35 -21.37 19.53
N SER A 17 -3.04 -21.92 20.70
CA SER A 17 -3.92 -22.87 21.36
C SER A 17 -5.22 -22.16 21.74
N ALA A 18 -6.33 -22.59 21.16
CA ALA A 18 -7.66 -22.01 21.40
C ALA A 18 -8.10 -22.16 22.85
N ASP A 19 -7.53 -23.11 23.60
CA ASP A 19 -7.92 -23.42 24.98
C ASP A 19 -7.56 -22.34 25.99
N GLY A 20 -6.39 -21.72 25.83
CA GLY A 20 -5.96 -20.59 26.67
C GLY A 20 -6.75 -19.31 26.41
N ILE A 21 -7.12 -19.08 25.15
CA ILE A 21 -7.94 -17.91 24.76
C ILE A 21 -9.39 -18.11 25.23
N ARG A 22 -9.92 -19.32 25.16
CA ARG A 22 -11.27 -19.63 25.60
C ARG A 22 -11.44 -19.45 27.10
N ALA A 23 -10.50 -19.91 27.92
CA ALA A 23 -10.53 -19.72 29.38
C ALA A 23 -10.48 -18.22 29.74
N ALA A 24 -9.59 -17.44 29.12
CA ALA A 24 -9.50 -16.01 29.38
C ALA A 24 -10.73 -15.21 28.91
N LEU A 25 -11.43 -15.67 27.87
CA LEU A 25 -12.67 -15.05 27.40
C LEU A 25 -13.85 -15.45 28.30
N THR A 26 -13.93 -16.68 28.78
CA THR A 26 -15.00 -17.14 29.69
C THR A 26 -14.95 -16.38 30.99
N ASP A 27 -13.78 -16.23 31.62
CA ASP A 27 -13.60 -15.44 32.85
C ASP A 27 -14.03 -13.95 32.71
N VAL A 28 -13.90 -13.37 31.52
CA VAL A 28 -14.34 -11.99 31.25
C VAL A 28 -15.85 -11.89 31.03
N PHE A 29 -16.48 -12.95 30.50
CA PHE A 29 -17.92 -12.96 30.23
C PHE A 29 -18.77 -13.42 31.44
N ASP A 30 -18.24 -14.25 32.31
CA ASP A 30 -18.98 -14.76 33.49
C ASP A 30 -19.08 -13.74 34.62
N GLU A 31 -18.22 -12.72 34.67
CA GLU A 31 -18.27 -11.66 35.71
C GLU A 31 -19.30 -10.54 35.44
N GLU A 32 -19.95 -10.47 34.28
CA GLU A 32 -20.81 -9.33 33.90
C GLU A 32 -22.22 -9.68 33.36
N THR A 33 -22.79 -10.85 33.67
CA THR A 33 -24.13 -11.20 33.17
C THR A 33 -25.30 -10.61 33.94
N ASP A 34 -25.09 -9.81 35.00
CA ASP A 34 -26.16 -9.11 35.69
C ASP A 34 -26.24 -7.61 35.34
N GLY A 35 -26.95 -7.37 34.27
CA GLY A 35 -27.60 -6.10 33.96
C GLY A 35 -26.70 -4.94 33.51
N LEU A 36 -26.70 -4.65 32.21
CA LEU A 36 -26.63 -3.27 31.66
C LEU A 36 -26.14 -3.25 30.19
N GLY A 37 -27.06 -3.32 29.25
CA GLY A 37 -26.76 -3.42 27.80
C GLY A 37 -26.29 -2.16 27.06
N ALA A 38 -25.97 -1.05 27.71
CA ALA A 38 -25.60 0.19 27.02
C ALA A 38 -24.25 0.82 27.44
N LYS A 39 -23.60 0.35 28.50
CA LYS A 39 -22.25 0.79 28.90
C LYS A 39 -21.14 -0.23 28.57
N VAL A 40 -21.53 -1.35 28.03
CA VAL A 40 -20.67 -2.54 27.89
C VAL A 40 -19.63 -2.40 26.76
N GLY A 41 -19.92 -1.69 25.67
CA GLY A 41 -19.02 -1.61 24.52
C GLY A 41 -17.68 -0.93 24.78
N GLN A 42 -17.63 0.13 25.60
CA GLN A 42 -16.38 0.84 25.90
C GLN A 42 -15.58 0.17 27.04
N SER A 43 -16.25 -0.45 28.01
CA SER A 43 -15.56 -1.08 29.15
C SER A 43 -14.99 -2.47 28.78
N ILE A 44 -15.68 -3.24 27.96
CA ILE A 44 -15.18 -4.54 27.46
C ILE A 44 -13.93 -4.35 26.58
N GLY A 45 -13.93 -3.38 25.69
CA GLY A 45 -12.74 -3.09 24.87
C GLY A 45 -11.50 -2.74 25.71
N ALA A 46 -11.66 -1.89 26.72
CA ALA A 46 -10.56 -1.49 27.59
C ALA A 46 -10.09 -2.63 28.54
N LYS A 47 -11.02 -3.44 29.07
CA LYS A 47 -10.68 -4.62 29.88
C LYS A 47 -10.07 -5.74 29.06
N LEU A 48 -10.59 -6.01 27.86
CA LEU A 48 -10.03 -7.00 26.93
C LEU A 48 -8.58 -6.65 26.56
N VAL A 49 -8.32 -5.40 26.20
CA VAL A 49 -6.97 -4.90 25.93
C VAL A 49 -6.08 -5.00 27.18
N GLY A 50 -6.61 -4.71 28.36
CA GLY A 50 -5.89 -4.83 29.63
C GLY A 50 -5.54 -6.29 29.98
N THR A 51 -6.45 -7.21 29.76
CA THR A 51 -6.24 -8.66 30.02
C THR A 51 -5.30 -9.27 29.00
N ILE A 52 -5.47 -8.95 27.73
CA ILE A 52 -4.52 -9.33 26.67
C ILE A 52 -3.12 -8.82 27.02
N LYS A 53 -2.95 -7.55 27.41
CA LYS A 53 -1.65 -7.02 27.83
C LYS A 53 -1.03 -7.77 28.99
N LYS A 54 -1.81 -8.22 30.01
CA LYS A 54 -1.31 -8.96 31.17
C LYS A 54 -0.87 -10.39 30.80
N VAL A 55 -1.66 -11.09 29.99
CA VAL A 55 -1.35 -12.45 29.52
C VAL A 55 -0.06 -12.44 28.67
N LEU A 56 0.14 -11.41 27.89
CA LEU A 56 1.25 -11.26 26.96
C LEU A 56 2.54 -10.79 27.64
N ALA A 57 2.43 -9.97 28.69
CA ALA A 57 3.56 -9.62 29.55
C ALA A 57 4.11 -10.84 30.31
N ALA A 58 3.19 -11.73 30.75
CA ALA A 58 3.57 -12.97 31.43
C ALA A 58 4.22 -14.02 30.49
N ALA A 59 3.94 -13.98 29.19
CA ALA A 59 4.47 -14.92 28.21
C ALA A 59 5.76 -14.44 27.52
N GLY A 60 6.31 -13.26 27.88
CA GLY A 60 7.50 -12.69 27.24
C GLY A 60 7.30 -12.22 25.80
N ILE A 61 6.05 -12.19 25.33
CA ILE A 61 5.64 -11.89 23.95
C ILE A 61 5.35 -10.38 23.74
N GLY A 62 5.60 -9.57 24.77
CA GLY A 62 5.22 -8.15 24.78
C GLY A 62 5.79 -7.30 23.64
N LYS A 63 6.93 -7.70 23.07
CA LYS A 63 7.52 -7.00 21.92
C LYS A 63 6.77 -7.30 20.63
N ILE A 64 6.42 -8.57 20.40
CA ILE A 64 5.72 -9.03 19.19
C ILE A 64 4.33 -8.38 19.08
N ILE A 65 3.68 -8.10 20.21
CA ILE A 65 2.33 -7.52 20.23
C ILE A 65 2.35 -6.01 20.09
N LYS A 66 3.34 -5.35 20.64
CA LYS A 66 3.47 -3.92 20.37
C LYS A 66 3.62 -3.70 18.87
N GLU A 67 4.46 -4.48 18.21
CA GLU A 67 4.63 -4.42 16.76
C GLU A 67 3.33 -4.78 16.02
N SER A 68 2.57 -5.78 16.48
CA SER A 68 1.28 -6.15 15.88
C SER A 68 0.18 -5.11 16.11
N LEU A 69 0.16 -4.43 17.26
CA LEU A 69 -0.78 -3.34 17.55
C LEU A 69 -0.42 -2.07 16.77
N ASP A 70 0.87 -1.78 16.64
CA ASP A 70 1.36 -0.66 15.83
C ASP A 70 1.05 -0.91 14.34
N MET A 71 1.22 -2.15 13.85
CA MET A 71 0.81 -2.56 12.49
C MET A 71 -0.70 -2.48 12.29
N GLY A 72 -1.51 -2.87 13.29
CA GLY A 72 -2.96 -2.75 13.24
C GLY A 72 -3.43 -1.29 13.21
N GLY A 73 -2.75 -0.41 13.93
CA GLY A 73 -2.99 1.03 13.91
C GLY A 73 -2.65 1.66 12.57
N ALA A 74 -1.51 1.29 11.99
CA ALA A 74 -1.07 1.75 10.66
C ALA A 74 -2.06 1.29 9.58
N LEU A 75 -2.49 0.03 9.61
CA LEU A 75 -3.48 -0.50 8.68
C LEU A 75 -4.82 0.25 8.76
N GLN A 76 -5.31 0.54 9.97
CA GLN A 76 -6.54 1.29 10.16
C GLN A 76 -6.41 2.73 9.63
N GLN A 77 -5.26 3.36 9.81
CA GLN A 77 -4.98 4.69 9.27
C GLN A 77 -4.94 4.68 7.74
N SER A 78 -4.30 3.70 7.12
CA SER A 78 -4.23 3.56 5.67
C SER A 78 -5.62 3.32 5.06
N ILE A 79 -6.45 2.46 5.68
CA ILE A 79 -7.85 2.25 5.30
C ILE A 79 -8.63 3.57 5.38
N GLY A 80 -8.52 4.31 6.49
CA GLY A 80 -9.18 5.60 6.66
C GLY A 80 -8.77 6.64 5.61
N GLY A 81 -7.51 6.65 5.21
CA GLY A 81 -7.00 7.47 4.11
C GLY A 81 -7.67 7.14 2.78
N ILE A 82 -7.72 5.84 2.44
CA ILE A 82 -8.38 5.37 1.21
C ILE A 82 -9.89 5.69 1.22
N GLU A 83 -10.60 5.44 2.33
CA GLU A 83 -12.03 5.73 2.45
C GLU A 83 -12.33 7.23 2.31
N THR A 84 -11.49 8.08 2.88
CA THR A 84 -11.64 9.54 2.79
C THR A 84 -11.45 10.05 1.37
N LEU A 85 -10.44 9.57 0.66
CA LEU A 85 -10.06 10.05 -0.67
C LEU A 85 -10.93 9.43 -1.77
N PHE A 86 -11.07 8.11 -1.78
CA PHE A 86 -11.74 7.39 -2.87
C PHE A 86 -13.24 7.16 -2.64
N LYS A 87 -13.78 7.48 -1.45
CA LYS A 87 -15.23 7.43 -1.15
C LYS A 87 -15.89 6.14 -1.65
N ASP A 88 -16.80 6.25 -2.63
CA ASP A 88 -17.54 5.11 -3.20
C ASP A 88 -16.64 4.09 -3.91
N SER A 89 -15.45 4.50 -4.34
CA SER A 89 -14.46 3.62 -4.98
C SER A 89 -13.41 3.07 -4.00
N ALA A 90 -13.52 3.35 -2.70
CA ALA A 90 -12.59 2.88 -1.69
C ALA A 90 -12.48 1.34 -1.65
N ASP A 91 -13.59 0.63 -1.83
CA ASP A 91 -13.59 -0.84 -1.84
C ASP A 91 -12.81 -1.41 -3.03
N THR A 92 -12.82 -0.73 -4.18
CA THR A 92 -12.00 -1.10 -5.34
C THR A 92 -10.51 -1.00 -4.99
N VAL A 93 -10.07 0.09 -4.37
CA VAL A 93 -8.67 0.26 -3.95
C VAL A 93 -8.28 -0.77 -2.88
N LYS A 94 -9.17 -1.07 -1.93
CA LYS A 94 -8.94 -2.13 -0.92
C LYS A 94 -8.83 -3.53 -1.56
N GLN A 95 -9.57 -3.80 -2.63
CA GLN A 95 -9.43 -5.05 -3.40
C GLN A 95 -8.08 -5.13 -4.12
N TYR A 96 -7.60 -4.04 -4.73
CA TYR A 96 -6.26 -3.99 -5.30
C TYR A 96 -5.19 -4.20 -4.22
N ALA A 97 -5.34 -3.54 -3.07
CA ALA A 97 -4.44 -3.71 -1.93
C ALA A 97 -4.39 -5.16 -1.41
N ALA A 98 -5.54 -5.86 -1.37
CA ALA A 98 -5.59 -7.26 -0.96
C ALA A 98 -4.81 -8.20 -1.92
N GLN A 99 -4.66 -7.82 -3.18
CA GLN A 99 -3.91 -8.57 -4.19
C GLN A 99 -2.48 -8.04 -4.39
N ALA A 100 -2.10 -6.95 -3.72
CA ALA A 100 -0.87 -6.23 -3.96
C ALA A 100 0.40 -7.08 -3.78
N TYR A 101 0.38 -8.05 -2.86
CA TYR A 101 1.52 -8.96 -2.70
C TYR A 101 1.79 -9.80 -3.95
N GLN A 102 0.74 -10.17 -4.68
CA GLN A 102 0.84 -10.99 -5.89
C GLN A 102 1.13 -10.15 -7.12
N THR A 103 0.61 -8.93 -7.19
CA THR A 103 0.68 -8.07 -8.37
C THR A 103 1.88 -7.13 -8.37
N VAL A 104 2.22 -6.56 -7.22
CA VAL A 104 3.28 -5.54 -7.08
C VAL A 104 4.32 -5.86 -5.99
N GLY A 105 4.18 -6.99 -5.30
CA GLY A 105 5.13 -7.42 -4.26
C GLY A 105 5.06 -6.63 -2.96
N LEU A 106 4.02 -5.82 -2.76
CA LEU A 106 3.82 -4.98 -1.57
C LEU A 106 2.82 -5.60 -0.58
N SER A 107 2.93 -5.26 0.69
CA SER A 107 1.85 -5.53 1.64
C SER A 107 0.63 -4.67 1.31
N ALA A 108 -0.56 -5.10 1.75
CA ALA A 108 -1.79 -4.31 1.56
C ALA A 108 -1.67 -2.91 2.21
N ASN A 109 -1.00 -2.82 3.35
CA ASN A 109 -0.77 -1.55 4.03
C ASN A 109 0.14 -0.62 3.23
N ASP A 110 1.28 -1.13 2.76
CA ASP A 110 2.23 -0.34 1.96
C ASP A 110 1.60 0.13 0.66
N TYR A 111 0.81 -0.74 0.00
CA TYR A 111 0.05 -0.38 -1.19
C TYR A 111 -0.90 0.78 -0.93
N MET A 112 -1.72 0.72 0.14
CA MET A 112 -2.67 1.78 0.48
C MET A 112 -1.96 3.07 0.88
N GLU A 113 -0.86 3.00 1.63
CA GLU A 113 -0.06 4.16 2.03
C GLU A 113 0.54 4.86 0.80
N GLN A 114 1.15 4.11 -0.10
CA GLN A 114 1.70 4.64 -1.35
C GLN A 114 0.62 5.26 -2.22
N THR A 115 -0.49 4.56 -2.43
CA THR A 115 -1.64 5.07 -3.19
C THR A 115 -2.15 6.39 -2.61
N THR A 116 -2.29 6.48 -1.29
CA THR A 116 -2.75 7.69 -0.58
C THR A 116 -1.80 8.87 -0.81
N SER A 117 -0.50 8.63 -0.93
CA SER A 117 0.53 9.67 -1.04
C SER A 117 0.37 10.57 -2.29
N PHE A 118 -0.23 10.07 -3.37
CA PHE A 118 -0.48 10.82 -4.61
C PHE A 118 -1.97 10.91 -5.00
N ALA A 119 -2.85 10.25 -4.24
CA ALA A 119 -4.27 10.15 -4.56
C ALA A 119 -4.97 11.50 -4.72
N ALA A 120 -4.69 12.47 -3.85
CA ALA A 120 -5.33 13.80 -3.91
C ALA A 120 -5.01 14.53 -5.23
N SER A 121 -3.75 14.48 -5.68
CA SER A 121 -3.34 15.08 -6.95
C SER A 121 -3.93 14.32 -8.14
N LEU A 122 -4.03 13.00 -8.04
CA LEU A 122 -4.62 12.17 -9.08
C LEU A 122 -6.13 12.41 -9.22
N LEU A 123 -6.86 12.49 -8.10
CA LEU A 123 -8.29 12.84 -8.08
C LEU A 123 -8.54 14.19 -8.76
N SER A 124 -7.74 15.20 -8.41
CA SER A 124 -7.84 16.52 -9.06
C SER A 124 -7.60 16.46 -10.57
N SER A 125 -6.71 15.58 -11.04
CA SER A 125 -6.39 15.44 -12.48
C SER A 125 -7.49 14.74 -13.30
N VAL A 126 -8.37 13.98 -12.63
CA VAL A 126 -9.50 13.27 -13.25
C VAL A 126 -10.87 13.88 -12.87
N SER A 127 -10.90 15.16 -12.54
CA SER A 127 -12.13 15.90 -12.19
C SER A 127 -12.93 15.23 -11.05
N GLU A 128 -12.24 14.75 -10.02
CA GLU A 128 -12.79 14.07 -8.84
C GLU A 128 -13.51 12.73 -9.15
N ASP A 129 -13.30 12.13 -10.31
CA ASP A 129 -13.77 10.78 -10.61
C ASP A 129 -12.96 9.75 -9.80
N THR A 130 -13.55 9.29 -8.71
CA THR A 130 -12.88 8.37 -7.78
C THR A 130 -12.62 6.99 -8.40
N ASN A 131 -13.43 6.56 -9.36
CA ASN A 131 -13.22 5.29 -10.05
C ASN A 131 -12.06 5.39 -11.05
N ALA A 132 -12.02 6.44 -11.84
CA ALA A 132 -10.90 6.72 -12.74
C ALA A 132 -9.59 6.87 -11.95
N ALA A 133 -9.61 7.61 -10.83
CA ALA A 133 -8.46 7.75 -9.94
C ALA A 133 -7.99 6.41 -9.35
N ALA A 134 -8.91 5.53 -8.94
CA ALA A 134 -8.56 4.21 -8.40
C ALA A 134 -7.89 3.32 -9.45
N GLN A 135 -8.38 3.33 -10.69
CA GLN A 135 -7.79 2.57 -11.79
C GLN A 135 -6.40 3.09 -12.17
N LEU A 136 -6.25 4.41 -12.29
CA LEU A 136 -4.96 5.05 -12.59
C LEU A 136 -3.95 4.83 -11.46
N ALA A 137 -4.39 4.88 -10.20
CA ALA A 137 -3.53 4.58 -9.06
C ALA A 137 -3.03 3.14 -9.11
N ASN A 138 -3.90 2.18 -9.42
CA ASN A 138 -3.49 0.78 -9.56
C ASN A 138 -2.53 0.59 -10.74
N MET A 139 -2.79 1.19 -11.88
CA MET A 139 -1.88 1.18 -13.03
C MET A 139 -0.50 1.71 -12.64
N ALA A 140 -0.43 2.88 -12.00
CA ALA A 140 0.82 3.45 -11.55
C ALA A 140 1.58 2.55 -10.57
N MET A 141 0.88 1.87 -9.64
CA MET A 141 1.50 0.93 -8.70
C MET A 141 2.08 -0.31 -9.41
N VAL A 142 1.40 -0.82 -10.43
CA VAL A 142 1.91 -1.93 -11.26
C VAL A 142 3.13 -1.45 -12.06
N ASP A 143 3.05 -0.32 -12.71
CA ASP A 143 4.14 0.27 -13.49
C ASP A 143 5.40 0.50 -12.65
N MET A 144 5.23 0.97 -11.40
CA MET A 144 6.35 1.14 -10.47
C MET A 144 7.02 -0.20 -10.15
N ALA A 145 6.22 -1.23 -9.87
CA ALA A 145 6.73 -2.56 -9.53
C ALA A 145 7.44 -3.23 -10.71
N ASP A 146 6.85 -3.15 -11.91
CA ASP A 146 7.42 -3.72 -13.11
C ASP A 146 8.72 -3.01 -13.51
N ASN A 147 8.75 -1.69 -13.40
CA ASN A 147 9.96 -0.90 -13.60
C ASN A 147 11.07 -1.30 -12.61
N ALA A 148 10.75 -1.39 -11.31
CA ALA A 148 11.70 -1.83 -10.30
C ALA A 148 12.29 -3.21 -10.63
N ASN A 149 11.45 -4.15 -11.00
CA ASN A 149 11.84 -5.52 -11.32
C ASN A 149 12.67 -5.60 -12.62
N LYS A 150 12.25 -4.91 -13.67
CA LYS A 150 12.86 -4.99 -15.00
C LYS A 150 14.15 -4.16 -15.08
N MET A 151 14.13 -2.94 -14.55
CA MET A 151 15.25 -2.00 -14.65
C MET A 151 16.22 -2.11 -13.47
N GLY A 152 15.88 -2.87 -12.42
CA GLY A 152 16.72 -3.05 -11.24
C GLY A 152 16.93 -1.75 -10.44
N THR A 153 15.94 -0.88 -10.42
CA THR A 153 15.93 0.32 -9.57
C THR A 153 15.25 -0.01 -8.25
N ASP A 154 15.69 0.62 -7.18
CA ASP A 154 15.04 0.48 -5.89
C ASP A 154 13.59 0.98 -5.98
N MET A 155 12.64 0.19 -5.44
CA MET A 155 11.22 0.53 -5.48
C MET A 155 10.93 1.87 -4.81
N GLN A 156 11.64 2.22 -3.73
CA GLN A 156 11.48 3.50 -3.04
C GLN A 156 11.89 4.69 -3.92
N ASP A 157 12.94 4.54 -4.73
CA ASP A 157 13.38 5.60 -5.64
C ASP A 157 12.35 5.85 -6.75
N ILE A 158 11.70 4.80 -7.24
CA ILE A 158 10.62 4.90 -8.23
C ILE A 158 9.38 5.54 -7.60
N GLN A 159 8.99 5.12 -6.40
CA GLN A 159 7.89 5.72 -5.65
C GLN A 159 8.11 7.22 -5.41
N ASN A 160 9.34 7.60 -5.03
CA ASN A 160 9.72 9.01 -4.85
C ASN A 160 9.60 9.80 -6.16
N ALA A 161 9.93 9.20 -7.31
CA ALA A 161 9.76 9.83 -8.62
C ALA A 161 8.27 10.09 -8.92
N TYR A 162 7.40 9.09 -8.77
CA TYR A 162 5.96 9.24 -8.99
C TYR A 162 5.31 10.25 -8.03
N GLN A 163 5.69 10.25 -6.75
CA GLN A 163 5.27 11.30 -5.81
C GLN A 163 5.80 12.69 -6.19
N GLY A 164 7.00 12.74 -6.74
CA GLY A 164 7.59 13.97 -7.28
C GLY A 164 6.76 14.52 -8.43
N PHE A 165 6.35 13.68 -9.38
CA PHE A 165 5.52 14.08 -10.52
C PHE A 165 4.18 14.66 -10.07
N ALA A 166 3.56 14.09 -9.02
CA ALA A 166 2.35 14.63 -8.41
C ALA A 166 2.53 16.05 -7.83
N LYS A 167 3.77 16.46 -7.59
CA LYS A 167 4.16 17.80 -7.11
C LYS A 167 4.83 18.64 -8.20
N GLN A 168 4.74 18.21 -9.46
CA GLN A 168 5.41 18.83 -10.61
C GLN A 168 6.95 18.92 -10.45
N ASN A 169 7.52 17.97 -9.74
CA ASN A 169 8.96 17.82 -9.57
C ASN A 169 9.43 16.62 -10.41
N TYR A 170 10.21 16.89 -11.44
CA TYR A 170 10.66 15.91 -12.43
C TYR A 170 12.11 15.46 -12.23
N THR A 171 12.78 15.90 -11.15
CA THR A 171 14.21 15.66 -10.93
C THR A 171 14.58 14.20 -10.79
N MET A 172 13.61 13.35 -10.46
CA MET A 172 13.80 11.88 -10.29
C MET A 172 13.28 11.07 -11.49
N LEU A 173 12.98 11.71 -12.63
CA LEU A 173 12.51 10.97 -13.82
C LEU A 173 13.54 9.95 -14.33
N ASP A 174 14.82 10.27 -14.19
CA ASP A 174 15.94 9.42 -14.56
C ASP A 174 16.03 8.12 -13.72
N ASN A 175 15.45 8.07 -12.52
CA ASN A 175 15.36 6.86 -11.71
C ASN A 175 14.57 5.76 -12.42
N LEU A 176 13.63 6.11 -13.29
CA LEU A 176 12.86 5.15 -14.09
C LEU A 176 13.70 4.46 -15.19
N LYS A 177 14.88 4.98 -15.51
CA LYS A 177 15.81 4.47 -16.53
C LYS A 177 15.20 4.30 -17.93
N LEU A 178 14.19 5.10 -18.26
CA LEU A 178 13.48 5.08 -19.55
C LEU A 178 14.18 5.89 -20.65
N GLY A 179 15.40 6.35 -20.41
CA GLY A 179 16.18 7.17 -21.36
C GLY A 179 15.84 8.67 -21.33
N TYR A 180 15.16 9.12 -20.27
CA TYR A 180 14.84 10.54 -20.04
C TYR A 180 15.57 11.04 -18.80
N GLY A 181 16.08 12.29 -18.87
CA GLY A 181 16.76 12.94 -17.74
C GLY A 181 15.79 13.58 -16.76
N GLY A 182 16.27 13.92 -15.56
CA GLY A 182 15.49 14.49 -14.47
C GLY A 182 15.12 15.96 -14.65
N THR A 183 14.48 16.36 -15.76
CA THR A 183 14.06 17.74 -16.03
C THR A 183 12.65 17.83 -16.59
N GLN A 184 12.03 19.00 -16.45
CA GLN A 184 10.70 19.25 -17.05
C GLN A 184 10.73 19.08 -18.58
N THR A 185 11.79 19.50 -19.24
CA THR A 185 11.95 19.36 -20.70
C THR A 185 11.97 17.87 -21.10
N GLU A 186 12.62 17.03 -20.31
CA GLU A 186 12.69 15.61 -20.57
C GLU A 186 11.33 14.91 -20.30
N MET A 187 10.58 15.34 -19.27
CA MET A 187 9.22 14.89 -19.08
C MET A 187 8.33 15.29 -20.28
N GLN A 188 8.42 16.51 -20.76
CA GLN A 188 7.70 16.93 -21.97
C GLN A 188 8.09 16.10 -23.20
N ARG A 189 9.36 15.73 -23.33
CA ARG A 189 9.82 14.82 -24.40
C ARG A 189 9.19 13.44 -24.26
N LEU A 190 9.13 12.88 -23.05
CA LEU A 190 8.46 11.62 -22.77
C LEU A 190 6.99 11.67 -23.18
N LEU A 191 6.26 12.71 -22.80
CA LEU A 191 4.85 12.87 -23.19
C LEU A 191 4.69 12.92 -24.71
N THR A 192 5.56 13.66 -25.40
CA THR A 192 5.58 13.76 -26.87
C THR A 192 5.86 12.42 -27.53
N ASP A 193 6.77 11.64 -26.98
CA ASP A 193 7.09 10.30 -27.51
C ASP A 193 5.94 9.31 -27.26
N ALA A 194 5.32 9.35 -26.08
CA ALA A 194 4.10 8.58 -25.78
C ALA A 194 2.94 8.95 -26.71
N GLU A 195 2.76 10.24 -27.04
CA GLU A 195 1.76 10.71 -28.01
C GLU A 195 1.99 10.12 -29.42
N LYS A 196 3.22 10.02 -29.86
CA LYS A 196 3.56 9.39 -31.16
C LYS A 196 3.21 7.90 -31.21
N ILE A 197 3.34 7.21 -30.06
CA ILE A 197 3.06 5.77 -29.93
C ILE A 197 1.56 5.54 -29.86
N SER A 198 0.87 6.23 -28.95
CA SER A 198 -0.56 6.01 -28.64
C SER A 198 -1.53 6.75 -29.54
N GLY A 199 -1.10 7.87 -30.16
CA GLY A 199 -1.97 8.81 -30.85
C GLY A 199 -2.84 9.67 -29.91
N VAL A 200 -2.61 9.61 -28.60
CA VAL A 200 -3.33 10.36 -27.57
C VAL A 200 -2.47 11.55 -27.12
N HIS A 201 -3.06 12.72 -27.02
CA HIS A 201 -2.38 13.91 -26.50
C HIS A 201 -2.29 13.86 -24.96
N TYR A 202 -1.12 14.19 -24.41
CA TYR A 202 -0.85 14.21 -22.97
C TYR A 202 -0.44 15.62 -22.52
N ASP A 203 -1.10 16.14 -21.48
CA ASP A 203 -0.82 17.44 -20.88
C ASP A 203 0.16 17.30 -19.70
N LEU A 204 1.26 18.04 -19.74
CA LEU A 204 2.24 18.08 -18.64
C LEU A 204 1.64 18.62 -17.32
N GLY A 205 0.59 19.42 -17.39
CA GLY A 205 -0.13 19.94 -16.22
C GLY A 205 -1.09 18.90 -15.58
N ASN A 206 -1.34 17.78 -16.25
CA ASN A 206 -2.29 16.76 -15.80
C ASN A 206 -1.55 15.49 -15.34
N LEU A 207 -1.70 15.14 -14.06
CA LEU A 207 -1.01 13.98 -13.49
C LEU A 207 -1.48 12.65 -14.10
N ALA A 208 -2.78 12.52 -14.41
CA ALA A 208 -3.32 11.32 -15.05
C ALA A 208 -2.69 11.11 -16.44
N ASP A 209 -2.51 12.19 -17.20
CA ASP A 209 -1.86 12.16 -18.50
C ASP A 209 -0.38 11.77 -18.37
N MET A 210 0.33 12.33 -17.38
CA MET A 210 1.73 11.96 -17.13
C MET A 210 1.88 10.47 -16.79
N TYR A 211 1.05 9.94 -15.90
CA TYR A 211 1.11 8.53 -15.54
C TYR A 211 0.75 7.63 -16.73
N SER A 212 -0.27 8.00 -17.51
CA SER A 212 -0.65 7.29 -18.72
C SER A 212 0.45 7.31 -19.78
N ALA A 213 1.14 8.43 -19.96
CA ALA A 213 2.27 8.53 -20.88
C ALA A 213 3.46 7.66 -20.43
N ILE A 214 3.78 7.65 -19.13
CA ILE A 214 4.82 6.78 -18.58
C ILE A 214 4.46 5.31 -18.83
N HIS A 215 3.20 4.93 -18.60
CA HIS A 215 2.70 3.58 -18.87
C HIS A 215 2.91 3.18 -20.34
N VAL A 216 2.56 4.04 -21.29
CA VAL A 216 2.75 3.79 -22.73
C VAL A 216 4.23 3.61 -23.07
N ILE A 217 5.12 4.41 -22.52
CA ILE A 217 6.57 4.27 -22.73
C ILE A 217 7.09 2.95 -22.14
N GLN A 218 6.61 2.56 -20.95
CA GLN A 218 7.01 1.29 -20.34
C GLN A 218 6.49 0.08 -21.12
N GLN A 219 5.27 0.15 -21.66
CA GLN A 219 4.75 -0.88 -22.55
C GLN A 219 5.59 -1.01 -23.84
N GLU A 220 5.93 0.11 -24.48
CA GLU A 220 6.76 0.10 -25.69
C GLU A 220 8.16 -0.50 -25.43
N MET A 221 8.67 -0.32 -24.20
CA MET A 221 9.95 -0.89 -23.77
C MET A 221 9.83 -2.33 -23.23
N ASP A 222 8.66 -2.94 -23.30
CA ASP A 222 8.39 -4.29 -22.79
C ASP A 222 8.70 -4.43 -21.28
N ILE A 223 8.41 -3.38 -20.51
CA ILE A 223 8.63 -3.32 -19.06
C ILE A 223 7.39 -3.80 -18.31
N THR A 224 6.21 -3.37 -18.73
CA THR A 224 4.91 -3.68 -18.14
C THR A 224 3.94 -4.30 -19.14
#